data_62b2b82cbabd1334c340576756801a99
#
_entry.id   62b2b82cbabd1334c340576756801a99
#
_cell.length_a   1.000
_cell.length_b   1.000
_cell.length_c   1.000
_cell.angle_alpha   90.00
_cell.angle_beta   90.00
_cell.angle_gamma   90.00
#
_symmetry.space_group_name_H-M   'P 1'
#
loop_
_entity.id
_entity.type
_entity.pdbx_description
1 polymer ?
#
loop_
_entity_poly.entity_id
_entity_poly.type
_entity_poly.pdbx_seq_one_letter_code
_entity_poly.pdbx_strand_id
1 'polypeptide(L)'
;MKKILISCLICICLLVVLLVGASFYMVDYALARRHTTWTEEKAWQRLEEYYPWTMEWMDSIRANGVLKDTFIVAEDGRRLHGYYLPRYPKHDTVSVARTALLIHGYRNCAIDMMHLGYMYHHSLGCNIVLPDLHAHGQSDGESIQMGWKDRLDALLWCRVADSLFHTPMVVHGISMGAATTMMLSGEENLPTNITHFVEDCGYTSAWDEFRGELSNQFSLPAFPLLHLTSRLWDAMYGWTFTEASAIKQVARCPKPMLFIHGDADDFVPTWMVYPLHEAHQGQKQLWLTEGVDHAHSYRYYPDEYTGMVRQFLLP
;
A
#
# COMPACT_ATOMS: atom_id res chain seq x y z
N MET A 1 -26.24 -16.59 -47.23
CA MET A 1 -25.26 -15.58 -46.85
C MET A 1 -25.81 -14.52 -45.89
N LYS A 2 -26.88 -13.73 -46.22
CA LYS A 2 -27.42 -12.68 -45.33
C LYS A 2 -27.81 -13.17 -43.93
N LYS A 3 -28.51 -14.32 -43.82
CA LYS A 3 -28.89 -14.90 -42.50
C LYS A 3 -27.70 -15.28 -41.63
N ILE A 4 -26.64 -15.84 -42.21
CA ILE A 4 -25.40 -16.19 -41.51
C ILE A 4 -24.71 -14.91 -41.01
N LEU A 5 -24.59 -13.90 -41.86
CA LEU A 5 -24.00 -12.62 -41.48
C LEU A 5 -24.75 -11.93 -40.32
N ILE A 6 -26.07 -11.96 -40.35
CA ILE A 6 -26.93 -11.42 -39.26
C ILE A 6 -26.71 -12.23 -37.99
N SER A 7 -26.68 -13.57 -38.05
CA SER A 7 -26.42 -14.41 -36.89
C SER A 7 -25.03 -14.14 -36.29
N CYS A 8 -23.99 -14.02 -37.11
CA CYS A 8 -22.65 -13.66 -36.64
C CYS A 8 -22.62 -12.28 -35.95
N LEU A 9 -23.31 -11.28 -36.55
CA LEU A 9 -23.37 -9.96 -35.95
C LEU A 9 -24.09 -9.99 -34.60
N ILE A 10 -25.18 -10.72 -34.46
CA ILE A 10 -25.90 -10.90 -33.20
C ILE A 10 -24.98 -11.55 -32.16
N CYS A 11 -24.26 -12.63 -32.52
CA CYS A 11 -23.32 -13.29 -31.62
C CYS A 11 -22.21 -12.34 -31.15
N ILE A 12 -21.65 -11.54 -32.04
CA ILE A 12 -20.62 -10.53 -31.69
C ILE A 12 -21.21 -9.48 -30.75
N CYS A 13 -22.41 -8.96 -31.03
CA CYS A 13 -23.07 -7.99 -30.15
C CYS A 13 -23.32 -8.57 -28.75
N LEU A 14 -23.80 -9.82 -28.66
CA LEU A 14 -24.01 -10.50 -27.39
C LEU A 14 -22.69 -10.70 -26.61
N LEU A 15 -21.62 -11.08 -27.31
CA LEU A 15 -20.30 -11.22 -26.71
C LEU A 15 -19.76 -9.89 -26.16
N VAL A 16 -19.94 -8.80 -26.93
CA VAL A 16 -19.55 -7.46 -26.48
C VAL A 16 -20.31 -7.05 -25.21
N VAL A 17 -21.64 -7.23 -25.21
CA VAL A 17 -22.49 -6.93 -24.03
C VAL A 17 -22.03 -7.74 -22.82
N LEU A 18 -21.72 -9.03 -22.99
CA LEU A 18 -21.26 -9.91 -21.95
C LEU A 18 -19.89 -9.43 -21.39
N LEU A 19 -18.95 -9.09 -22.26
CA LEU A 19 -17.62 -8.60 -21.86
C LEU A 19 -17.70 -7.25 -21.13
N VAL A 20 -18.57 -6.34 -21.58
CA VAL A 20 -18.80 -5.06 -20.89
C VAL A 20 -19.42 -5.30 -19.51
N GLY A 21 -20.44 -6.14 -19.42
CA GLY A 21 -21.04 -6.54 -18.13
C GLY A 21 -20.03 -7.19 -17.17
N ALA A 22 -19.19 -8.09 -17.69
CA ALA A 22 -18.11 -8.71 -16.92
C ALA A 22 -17.07 -7.68 -16.47
N SER A 23 -16.75 -6.68 -17.30
CA SER A 23 -15.82 -5.61 -16.91
C SER A 23 -16.36 -4.75 -15.77
N PHE A 24 -17.64 -4.39 -15.78
CA PHE A 24 -18.29 -3.71 -14.65
C PHE A 24 -18.29 -4.57 -13.39
N TYR A 25 -18.57 -5.86 -13.53
CA TYR A 25 -18.50 -6.79 -12.41
C TYR A 25 -17.08 -6.86 -11.80
N MET A 26 -16.04 -6.93 -12.64
CA MET A 26 -14.64 -6.97 -12.17
C MET A 26 -14.25 -5.67 -11.44
N VAL A 27 -14.62 -4.51 -11.97
CA VAL A 27 -14.40 -3.22 -11.30
C VAL A 27 -15.06 -3.20 -9.93
N ASP A 28 -16.32 -3.60 -9.88
CA ASP A 28 -17.07 -3.65 -8.64
C ASP A 28 -16.46 -4.64 -7.64
N TYR A 29 -16.21 -5.87 -8.07
CA TYR A 29 -15.67 -6.95 -7.25
C TYR A 29 -14.32 -6.57 -6.62
N ALA A 30 -13.40 -6.03 -7.43
CA ALA A 30 -12.04 -5.73 -6.98
C ALA A 30 -11.90 -4.37 -6.30
N LEU A 31 -12.64 -3.34 -6.75
CA LEU A 31 -12.30 -1.96 -6.42
C LEU A 31 -13.38 -1.19 -5.67
N ALA A 32 -14.60 -1.73 -5.54
CA ALA A 32 -15.64 -1.02 -4.83
C ALA A 32 -15.45 -1.08 -3.31
N ARG A 33 -15.49 0.10 -2.65
CA ARG A 33 -15.41 0.24 -1.18
C ARG A 33 -16.42 -0.65 -0.44
N ARG A 34 -17.62 -0.83 -0.98
CA ARG A 34 -18.70 -1.60 -0.33
C ARG A 34 -18.33 -3.06 -0.02
N HIS A 35 -17.30 -3.61 -0.66
CA HIS A 35 -16.78 -4.93 -0.35
C HIS A 35 -15.73 -4.93 0.78
N THR A 36 -15.38 -3.75 1.29
CA THR A 36 -14.48 -3.61 2.44
C THR A 36 -15.32 -3.72 3.71
N THR A 37 -15.25 -4.86 4.39
CA THR A 37 -15.98 -5.10 5.65
C THR A 37 -15.17 -4.63 6.86
N TRP A 38 -14.47 -3.52 6.72
CA TRP A 38 -13.62 -2.98 7.77
C TRP A 38 -14.45 -2.50 8.97
N THR A 39 -13.95 -2.80 10.16
CA THR A 39 -14.26 -2.10 11.40
C THR A 39 -12.98 -1.98 12.21
N GLU A 40 -12.84 -0.91 12.98
CA GLU A 40 -11.70 -0.70 13.87
C GLU A 40 -11.52 -1.88 14.83
N GLU A 41 -12.63 -2.40 15.37
CA GLU A 41 -12.63 -3.58 16.25
C GLU A 41 -12.00 -4.81 15.58
N LYS A 42 -12.34 -5.10 14.33
CA LYS A 42 -11.72 -6.21 13.58
C LYS A 42 -10.23 -6.01 13.34
N ALA A 43 -9.79 -4.76 13.14
CA ALA A 43 -8.37 -4.47 13.00
C ALA A 43 -7.62 -4.77 14.30
N TRP A 44 -8.15 -4.34 15.45
CA TRP A 44 -7.59 -4.66 16.76
C TRP A 44 -7.56 -6.16 17.05
N GLN A 45 -8.62 -6.90 16.69
CA GLN A 45 -8.68 -8.36 16.83
C GLN A 45 -7.60 -9.06 15.99
N ARG A 46 -7.37 -8.60 14.74
CA ARG A 46 -6.28 -9.15 13.90
C ARG A 46 -4.89 -8.90 14.51
N LEU A 47 -4.68 -7.71 15.09
CA LEU A 47 -3.41 -7.38 15.75
C LEU A 47 -3.18 -8.27 16.97
N GLU A 48 -4.19 -8.51 17.79
CA GLU A 48 -4.11 -9.42 18.94
C GLU A 48 -3.81 -10.86 18.50
N GLU A 49 -4.46 -11.34 17.43
CA GLU A 49 -4.27 -12.69 16.91
C GLU A 49 -2.87 -12.89 16.29
N TYR A 50 -2.39 -11.91 15.50
CA TYR A 50 -1.20 -12.09 14.69
C TYR A 50 0.07 -11.52 15.32
N TYR A 51 -0.05 -10.55 16.22
CA TYR A 51 1.05 -9.84 16.86
C TYR A 51 0.89 -9.70 18.38
N PRO A 52 0.62 -10.80 19.12
CA PRO A 52 0.29 -10.76 20.55
C PRO A 52 1.37 -10.12 21.41
N TRP A 53 2.63 -10.17 21.00
CA TRP A 53 3.75 -9.54 21.71
C TRP A 53 3.74 -8.01 21.70
N THR A 54 2.93 -7.41 20.86
CA THR A 54 2.80 -5.94 20.76
C THR A 54 1.68 -5.38 21.64
N MET A 55 0.83 -6.25 22.19
CA MET A 55 -0.45 -5.85 22.80
C MET A 55 -0.26 -5.03 24.08
N GLU A 56 0.73 -5.33 24.93
CA GLU A 56 1.01 -4.53 26.13
C GLU A 56 1.24 -3.05 25.77
N TRP A 57 2.01 -2.79 24.74
CA TRP A 57 2.25 -1.43 24.24
C TRP A 57 0.96 -0.84 23.63
N MET A 58 0.23 -1.60 22.82
CA MET A 58 -0.99 -1.13 22.17
C MET A 58 -2.07 -0.77 23.19
N ASP A 59 -2.24 -1.60 24.22
CA ASP A 59 -3.19 -1.36 25.30
C ASP A 59 -2.81 -0.12 26.13
N SER A 60 -1.51 0.08 26.38
CA SER A 60 -1.01 1.29 27.02
C SER A 60 -1.31 2.54 26.18
N ILE A 61 -1.11 2.49 24.84
CA ILE A 61 -1.43 3.59 23.93
C ILE A 61 -2.91 3.93 23.97
N ARG A 62 -3.78 2.91 23.91
CA ARG A 62 -5.24 3.08 23.95
C ARG A 62 -5.72 3.62 25.31
N ALA A 63 -5.27 3.02 26.40
CA ALA A 63 -5.67 3.40 27.75
C ALA A 63 -5.30 4.85 28.09
N ASN A 64 -4.14 5.31 27.60
CA ASN A 64 -3.68 6.69 27.83
C ASN A 64 -4.21 7.70 26.80
N GLY A 65 -4.92 7.28 25.76
CA GLY A 65 -5.45 8.15 24.70
C GLY A 65 -4.39 8.98 23.97
N VAL A 66 -3.18 8.41 23.81
CA VAL A 66 -2.05 9.13 23.21
C VAL A 66 -2.01 9.01 21.69
N LEU A 67 -2.63 7.99 21.12
CA LEU A 67 -2.86 7.89 19.68
C LEU A 67 -3.88 8.98 19.28
N LYS A 68 -3.45 9.90 18.44
CA LYS A 68 -4.27 11.03 18.00
C LYS A 68 -4.93 10.71 16.67
N ASP A 69 -6.21 10.92 16.61
CA ASP A 69 -7.07 10.83 15.44
C ASP A 69 -7.11 12.21 14.76
N THR A 70 -7.02 12.26 13.44
CA THR A 70 -7.07 13.50 12.68
C THR A 70 -7.64 13.31 11.28
N PHE A 71 -8.19 14.41 10.74
CA PHE A 71 -8.63 14.49 9.36
C PHE A 71 -7.91 15.62 8.63
N ILE A 72 -7.57 15.36 7.38
CA ILE A 72 -7.09 16.37 6.45
C ILE A 72 -8.02 16.43 5.24
N VAL A 73 -7.94 17.49 4.45
CA VAL A 73 -8.76 17.65 3.25
C VAL A 73 -7.84 17.61 2.03
N ALA A 74 -8.11 16.69 1.11
CA ALA A 74 -7.42 16.59 -0.17
C ALA A 74 -7.84 17.72 -1.11
N GLU A 75 -7.07 17.96 -2.18
CA GLU A 75 -7.34 19.05 -3.15
C GLU A 75 -8.73 18.93 -3.83
N ASP A 76 -9.24 17.73 -3.96
CA ASP A 76 -10.57 17.44 -4.51
C ASP A 76 -11.72 17.53 -3.49
N GLY A 77 -11.42 17.95 -2.25
CA GLY A 77 -12.38 18.13 -1.17
C GLY A 77 -12.68 16.88 -0.34
N ARG A 78 -12.09 15.72 -0.66
CA ARG A 78 -12.25 14.50 0.15
C ARG A 78 -11.62 14.67 1.52
N ARG A 79 -12.28 14.13 2.54
CA ARG A 79 -11.73 14.03 3.88
C ARG A 79 -10.91 12.75 3.96
N LEU A 80 -9.65 12.89 4.35
CA LEU A 80 -8.73 11.79 4.57
C LEU A 80 -8.46 11.68 6.06
N HIS A 81 -8.64 10.49 6.59
CA HIS A 81 -8.43 10.17 7.99
C HIS A 81 -7.05 9.56 8.22
N GLY A 82 -6.51 9.72 9.42
CA GLY A 82 -5.31 9.03 9.85
C GLY A 82 -5.02 9.27 11.32
N TYR A 83 -4.15 8.43 11.85
CA TYR A 83 -3.65 8.55 13.22
C TYR A 83 -2.22 9.04 13.23
N TYR A 84 -1.83 9.70 14.32
CA TYR A 84 -0.43 9.97 14.60
C TYR A 84 -0.12 9.77 16.09
N LEU A 85 1.12 9.38 16.36
CA LEU A 85 1.64 9.17 17.70
C LEU A 85 3.03 9.80 17.80
N PRO A 86 3.19 10.87 18.61
CA PRO A 86 4.49 11.43 18.88
C PRO A 86 5.38 10.44 19.64
N ARG A 87 6.65 10.39 19.33
CA ARG A 87 7.62 9.58 20.07
C ARG A 87 7.65 9.98 21.55
N TYR A 88 7.93 9.03 22.41
CA TYR A 88 8.23 9.37 23.81
C TYR A 88 9.52 10.20 23.88
N PRO A 89 9.57 11.23 24.75
CA PRO A 89 10.83 11.90 25.05
C PRO A 89 11.80 10.86 25.60
N LYS A 90 12.78 10.44 24.81
CA LYS A 90 13.88 9.63 25.33
C LYS A 90 14.86 10.57 26.04
N HIS A 91 15.28 10.22 27.23
CA HIS A 91 16.41 10.86 27.92
C HIS A 91 17.76 10.60 27.20
N ASP A 92 17.72 9.83 26.13
CA ASP A 92 18.90 9.47 25.35
C ASP A 92 19.10 10.48 24.20
N THR A 93 20.18 11.25 24.33
CA THR A 93 20.58 12.31 23.39
C THR A 93 21.23 11.76 22.10
N VAL A 94 21.33 10.45 21.93
CA VAL A 94 22.13 9.82 20.86
C VAL A 94 21.27 9.43 19.64
N SER A 95 19.96 9.22 19.79
CA SER A 95 19.12 8.83 18.65
C SER A 95 18.53 10.05 17.92
N VAL A 96 18.86 10.20 16.63
CA VAL A 96 18.20 11.19 15.76
C VAL A 96 16.70 10.90 15.72
N ALA A 97 15.89 11.88 16.12
CA ALA A 97 14.43 11.78 16.02
C ALA A 97 14.04 11.53 14.55
N ARG A 98 13.17 10.56 14.30
CA ARG A 98 12.65 10.24 12.97
C ARG A 98 11.12 10.14 13.01
N THR A 99 10.49 10.25 11.86
CA THR A 99 9.07 9.95 11.66
C THR A 99 8.93 8.80 10.68
N ALA A 100 8.05 7.84 10.97
CA ALA A 100 7.63 6.80 10.03
C ALA A 100 6.20 7.08 9.58
N LEU A 101 5.99 7.19 8.26
CA LEU A 101 4.68 7.16 7.62
C LEU A 101 4.40 5.72 7.19
N LEU A 102 3.35 5.09 7.74
CA LEU A 102 3.06 3.67 7.60
C LEU A 102 1.80 3.46 6.77
N ILE A 103 1.93 2.88 5.58
CA ILE A 103 0.86 2.79 4.58
C ILE A 103 0.33 1.35 4.49
N HIS A 104 -0.96 1.18 4.77
CA HIS A 104 -1.62 -0.13 4.83
C HIS A 104 -1.89 -0.75 3.45
N GLY A 105 -2.14 -2.07 3.45
CA GLY A 105 -2.48 -2.85 2.26
C GLY A 105 -3.95 -2.75 1.83
N TYR A 106 -4.26 -3.50 0.78
CA TYR A 106 -5.59 -3.60 0.19
C TYR A 106 -6.63 -4.08 1.21
N ARG A 107 -7.77 -3.37 1.30
CA ARG A 107 -8.88 -3.64 2.22
C ARG A 107 -8.51 -3.66 3.71
N ASN A 108 -7.35 -3.15 4.07
CA ASN A 108 -6.93 -2.90 5.44
C ASN A 108 -7.22 -1.43 5.83
N CYS A 109 -6.71 -0.99 6.97
CA CYS A 109 -6.83 0.38 7.45
C CYS A 109 -5.59 0.80 8.25
N ALA A 110 -5.57 2.05 8.68
CA ALA A 110 -4.49 2.62 9.47
C ALA A 110 -4.15 1.78 10.72
N ILE A 111 -5.16 1.29 11.44
CA ILE A 111 -4.96 0.48 12.66
C ILE A 111 -4.23 -0.83 12.37
N ASP A 112 -4.47 -1.45 11.20
CA ASP A 112 -3.76 -2.69 10.84
C ASP A 112 -2.24 -2.50 10.81
N MET A 113 -1.74 -1.26 10.63
CA MET A 113 -0.30 -0.96 10.62
C MET A 113 0.32 -0.78 12.01
N MET A 114 -0.46 -0.92 13.08
CA MET A 114 0.05 -0.73 14.45
C MET A 114 1.12 -1.75 14.85
N HIS A 115 1.20 -2.90 14.22
CA HIS A 115 2.32 -3.84 14.41
C HIS A 115 3.67 -3.23 13.96
N LEU A 116 3.74 -2.56 12.81
CA LEU A 116 4.89 -1.75 12.43
C LEU A 116 4.98 -0.47 13.26
N GLY A 117 3.84 0.07 13.71
CA GLY A 117 3.80 1.16 14.68
C GLY A 117 4.57 0.80 15.96
N TYR A 118 4.40 -0.42 16.48
CA TYR A 118 5.20 -0.94 17.60
C TYR A 118 6.70 -0.94 17.27
N MET A 119 7.08 -1.49 16.12
CA MET A 119 8.48 -1.51 15.70
C MET A 119 9.07 -0.09 15.64
N TYR A 120 8.42 0.81 14.92
CA TYR A 120 8.96 2.16 14.74
C TYR A 120 8.90 3.00 16.01
N HIS A 121 7.78 2.99 16.72
CA HIS A 121 7.60 3.84 17.90
C HIS A 121 8.28 3.27 19.12
N HIS A 122 7.99 2.00 19.48
CA HIS A 122 8.49 1.37 20.70
C HIS A 122 9.97 0.96 20.56
N SER A 123 10.33 0.26 19.47
CA SER A 123 11.66 -0.32 19.33
C SER A 123 12.68 0.66 18.72
N LEU A 124 12.27 1.55 17.79
CA LEU A 124 13.15 2.48 17.11
C LEU A 124 13.04 3.93 17.61
N GLY A 125 12.01 4.26 18.42
CA GLY A 125 11.83 5.59 19.01
C GLY A 125 11.43 6.67 18.02
N CYS A 126 10.66 6.32 16.99
CA CYS A 126 10.15 7.23 15.97
C CYS A 126 8.80 7.83 16.35
N ASN A 127 8.45 9.01 15.79
CA ASN A 127 7.07 9.38 15.61
C ASN A 127 6.45 8.46 14.56
N ILE A 128 5.15 8.19 14.63
CA ILE A 128 4.43 7.45 13.58
C ILE A 128 3.22 8.23 13.08
N VAL A 129 2.93 8.07 11.79
CA VAL A 129 1.73 8.56 11.12
C VAL A 129 1.16 7.39 10.32
N LEU A 130 -0.13 7.14 10.49
CA LEU A 130 -0.83 5.99 9.91
C LEU A 130 -2.09 6.51 9.17
N PRO A 131 -2.02 6.77 7.88
CA PRO A 131 -3.18 7.21 7.11
C PRO A 131 -4.11 6.04 6.78
N ASP A 132 -5.41 6.31 6.75
CA ASP A 132 -6.35 5.53 5.96
C ASP A 132 -6.28 5.99 4.51
N LEU A 133 -5.99 5.07 3.59
CA LEU A 133 -5.96 5.37 2.16
C LEU A 133 -7.36 5.67 1.62
N HIS A 134 -7.45 6.19 0.41
CA HIS A 134 -8.68 6.42 -0.33
C HIS A 134 -9.61 5.20 -0.28
N ALA A 135 -10.87 5.42 0.07
CA ALA A 135 -11.90 4.39 0.20
C ALA A 135 -11.63 3.31 1.27
N HIS A 136 -10.73 3.57 2.22
CA HIS A 136 -10.45 2.69 3.36
C HIS A 136 -10.72 3.39 4.68
N GLY A 137 -10.89 2.61 5.74
CA GLY A 137 -11.10 3.11 7.10
C GLY A 137 -12.15 4.21 7.16
N GLN A 138 -11.78 5.35 7.74
CA GLN A 138 -12.63 6.53 7.87
C GLN A 138 -12.39 7.58 6.75
N SER A 139 -11.47 7.33 5.81
CA SER A 139 -11.26 8.20 4.65
C SER A 139 -12.41 8.12 3.65
N ASP A 140 -12.72 9.24 3.02
CA ASP A 140 -13.70 9.30 1.93
C ASP A 140 -13.23 8.51 0.69
N GLY A 141 -14.15 8.26 -0.23
CA GLY A 141 -13.91 7.55 -1.49
C GLY A 141 -14.84 6.36 -1.68
N GLU A 142 -15.13 6.03 -2.92
CA GLU A 142 -16.02 4.92 -3.29
C GLU A 142 -15.29 3.73 -3.89
N SER A 143 -14.04 3.94 -4.32
CA SER A 143 -13.26 2.93 -5.03
C SER A 143 -11.79 2.96 -4.66
N ILE A 144 -11.21 1.77 -4.49
CA ILE A 144 -9.80 1.56 -4.21
C ILE A 144 -8.96 1.95 -5.43
N GLN A 145 -7.89 2.70 -5.25
CA GLN A 145 -7.10 3.30 -6.31
C GLN A 145 -5.76 2.60 -6.59
N MET A 146 -5.54 1.43 -6.00
CA MET A 146 -4.36 0.56 -6.23
C MET A 146 -3.04 1.31 -6.19
N GLY A 147 -2.86 2.19 -5.22
CA GLY A 147 -1.65 2.99 -5.05
C GLY A 147 -1.52 4.20 -5.98
N TRP A 148 -2.21 4.22 -7.13
CA TRP A 148 -1.97 5.26 -8.14
C TRP A 148 -2.42 6.65 -7.71
N LYS A 149 -3.67 6.83 -7.31
CA LYS A 149 -4.12 8.10 -6.72
C LYS A 149 -3.80 8.18 -5.23
N ASP A 150 -3.72 7.05 -4.55
CA ASP A 150 -3.31 6.97 -3.14
C ASP A 150 -1.93 7.59 -2.88
N ARG A 151 -1.00 7.55 -3.87
CA ARG A 151 0.32 8.18 -3.74
C ARG A 151 0.24 9.69 -3.55
N LEU A 152 -0.79 10.35 -4.12
CA LEU A 152 -0.99 11.80 -3.96
C LEU A 152 -1.53 12.12 -2.56
N ASP A 153 -2.44 11.28 -2.06
CA ASP A 153 -2.92 11.38 -0.68
C ASP A 153 -1.78 11.10 0.31
N ALA A 154 -0.94 10.08 0.03
CA ALA A 154 0.27 9.80 0.82
C ALA A 154 1.28 10.96 0.80
N LEU A 155 1.44 11.65 -0.34
CA LEU A 155 2.27 12.87 -0.43
C LEU A 155 1.72 13.98 0.49
N LEU A 156 0.40 14.15 0.55
CA LEU A 156 -0.22 15.10 1.46
C LEU A 156 0.04 14.72 2.92
N TRP A 157 -0.08 13.44 3.27
CA TRP A 157 0.27 12.93 4.61
C TRP A 157 1.75 13.10 4.96
N CYS A 158 2.67 12.98 3.98
CA CYS A 158 4.08 13.32 4.21
C CYS A 158 4.26 14.78 4.60
N ARG A 159 3.54 15.71 3.96
CA ARG A 159 3.58 17.14 4.30
C ARG A 159 3.00 17.42 5.69
N VAL A 160 1.93 16.72 6.05
CA VAL A 160 1.34 16.79 7.40
C VAL A 160 2.33 16.28 8.44
N ALA A 161 2.94 15.12 8.20
CA ALA A 161 3.94 14.53 9.09
C ALA A 161 5.17 15.44 9.26
N ASP A 162 5.61 16.10 8.18
CA ASP A 162 6.68 17.11 8.24
C ASP A 162 6.27 18.31 9.10
N SER A 163 5.06 18.83 8.89
CA SER A 163 4.53 19.98 9.68
C SER A 163 4.38 19.64 11.17
N LEU A 164 4.03 18.40 11.51
CA LEU A 164 3.87 17.97 12.90
C LEU A 164 5.19 17.77 13.63
N PHE A 165 6.21 17.24 12.96
CA PHE A 165 7.37 16.70 13.64
C PHE A 165 8.71 17.28 13.21
N HIS A 166 8.83 17.85 12.01
CA HIS A 166 10.07 18.45 11.46
C HIS A 166 11.31 17.55 11.61
N THR A 167 11.15 16.25 11.36
CA THR A 167 12.22 15.24 11.51
C THR A 167 12.45 14.48 10.20
N PRO A 168 13.64 13.87 10.00
CA PRO A 168 13.84 12.93 8.90
C PRO A 168 12.75 11.86 8.89
N MET A 169 12.26 11.54 7.69
CA MET A 169 11.11 10.67 7.50
C MET A 169 11.49 9.41 6.71
N VAL A 170 10.95 8.27 7.13
CA VAL A 170 10.86 7.06 6.34
C VAL A 170 9.39 6.81 5.96
N VAL A 171 9.15 6.43 4.72
CA VAL A 171 7.84 5.97 4.26
C VAL A 171 7.90 4.46 4.09
N HIS A 172 7.01 3.74 4.76
CA HIS A 172 6.98 2.29 4.76
C HIS A 172 5.57 1.79 4.46
N GLY A 173 5.43 0.94 3.45
CA GLY A 173 4.15 0.34 3.08
C GLY A 173 4.22 -1.16 2.95
N ILE A 174 3.07 -1.81 3.13
CA ILE A 174 2.88 -3.26 2.96
C ILE A 174 1.91 -3.51 1.81
N SER A 175 2.22 -4.44 0.89
CA SER A 175 1.33 -4.87 -0.20
C SER A 175 0.91 -3.68 -1.10
N MET A 176 -0.39 -3.39 -1.24
CA MET A 176 -0.85 -2.16 -1.92
C MET A 176 -0.24 -0.90 -1.30
N GLY A 177 0.02 -0.87 0.02
CA GLY A 177 0.74 0.22 0.67
C GLY A 177 2.20 0.31 0.23
N ALA A 178 2.86 -0.82 -0.03
CA ALA A 178 4.20 -0.87 -0.60
C ALA A 178 4.20 -0.35 -2.04
N ALA A 179 3.24 -0.76 -2.85
CA ALA A 179 3.05 -0.20 -4.20
C ALA A 179 2.79 1.31 -4.16
N THR A 180 1.96 1.78 -3.20
CA THR A 180 1.73 3.22 -2.96
C THR A 180 3.03 3.94 -2.58
N THR A 181 3.84 3.36 -1.69
CA THR A 181 5.15 3.88 -1.27
C THR A 181 6.11 3.98 -2.44
N MET A 182 6.19 2.95 -3.26
CA MET A 182 7.00 2.96 -4.48
C MET A 182 6.50 3.97 -5.52
N MET A 183 5.18 4.05 -5.72
CA MET A 183 4.60 5.04 -6.64
C MET A 183 4.80 6.47 -6.15
N LEU A 184 4.71 6.72 -4.84
CA LEU A 184 5.05 8.00 -4.22
C LEU A 184 6.52 8.37 -4.44
N SER A 185 7.43 7.40 -4.36
CA SER A 185 8.87 7.64 -4.40
C SER A 185 9.37 8.31 -5.68
N GLY A 186 8.60 8.19 -6.78
CA GLY A 186 8.89 8.81 -8.07
C GLY A 186 8.27 10.20 -8.27
N GLU A 187 7.56 10.76 -7.28
CA GLU A 187 6.98 12.10 -7.37
C GLU A 187 8.06 13.20 -7.27
N GLU A 188 7.88 14.26 -8.06
CA GLU A 188 8.87 15.35 -8.17
C GLU A 188 8.91 16.27 -6.96
N ASN A 189 7.75 16.45 -6.27
CA ASN A 189 7.56 17.42 -5.20
C ASN A 189 7.55 16.77 -3.80
N LEU A 190 8.41 15.78 -3.60
CA LEU A 190 8.57 15.12 -2.31
C LEU A 190 9.13 16.09 -1.25
N PRO A 191 8.63 16.08 -0.01
CA PRO A 191 9.28 16.76 1.10
C PRO A 191 10.75 16.34 1.23
N THR A 192 11.62 17.34 1.48
CA THR A 192 13.07 17.11 1.51
C THR A 192 13.50 16.26 2.69
N ASN A 193 12.70 16.21 3.75
CA ASN A 193 12.94 15.40 4.94
C ASN A 193 12.62 13.91 4.76
N ILE A 194 11.98 13.48 3.67
CA ILE A 194 11.90 12.06 3.34
C ILE A 194 13.30 11.57 2.98
N THR A 195 13.83 10.64 3.76
CA THR A 195 15.20 10.13 3.63
C THR A 195 15.27 8.72 3.10
N HIS A 196 14.27 7.89 3.38
CA HIS A 196 14.26 6.46 3.05
C HIS A 196 12.86 6.00 2.66
N PHE A 197 12.80 4.98 1.82
CA PHE A 197 11.59 4.21 1.51
C PHE A 197 11.80 2.75 1.89
N VAL A 198 10.75 2.11 2.41
CA VAL A 198 10.70 0.68 2.68
C VAL A 198 9.44 0.13 2.03
N GLU A 199 9.59 -0.83 1.17
CA GLU A 199 8.47 -1.55 0.58
C GLU A 199 8.52 -3.01 1.03
N ASP A 200 7.37 -3.56 1.45
CA ASP A 200 7.19 -4.96 1.83
C ASP A 200 6.09 -5.59 0.99
N CYS A 201 6.46 -6.57 0.18
CA CYS A 201 5.60 -7.36 -0.74
C CYS A 201 4.74 -6.52 -1.70
N GLY A 202 5.30 -5.44 -2.27
CA GLY A 202 4.61 -4.63 -3.26
C GLY A 202 4.69 -5.19 -4.68
N TYR A 203 3.74 -4.79 -5.54
CA TYR A 203 3.65 -5.24 -6.93
C TYR A 203 4.28 -4.26 -7.94
N THR A 204 4.65 -4.77 -9.12
CA THR A 204 5.26 -4.01 -10.23
C THR A 204 4.31 -2.98 -10.84
N SER A 205 3.03 -3.33 -10.94
CA SER A 205 1.96 -2.48 -11.47
C SER A 205 0.59 -3.04 -11.11
N ALA A 206 -0.44 -2.19 -11.08
CA ALA A 206 -1.82 -2.66 -10.94
C ALA A 206 -2.23 -3.62 -12.09
N TRP A 207 -1.64 -3.44 -13.27
CA TRP A 207 -1.85 -4.35 -14.39
C TRP A 207 -1.36 -5.77 -14.10
N ASP A 208 -0.13 -5.91 -13.60
CA ASP A 208 0.47 -7.23 -13.32
C ASP A 208 -0.24 -7.92 -12.18
N GLU A 209 -0.62 -7.16 -11.14
CA GLU A 209 -1.40 -7.66 -10.02
C GLU A 209 -2.78 -8.20 -10.48
N PHE A 210 -3.55 -7.39 -11.20
CA PHE A 210 -4.86 -7.84 -11.70
C PHE A 210 -4.77 -8.98 -12.71
N ARG A 211 -3.69 -9.04 -13.52
CA ARG A 211 -3.45 -10.15 -14.42
C ARG A 211 -3.21 -11.45 -13.66
N GLY A 212 -2.42 -11.40 -12.61
CA GLY A 212 -2.17 -12.52 -11.70
C GLY A 212 -3.46 -13.00 -11.05
N GLU A 213 -4.17 -12.10 -10.40
CA GLU A 213 -5.41 -12.39 -9.68
C GLU A 213 -6.55 -12.88 -10.60
N LEU A 214 -6.67 -12.32 -11.81
CA LEU A 214 -7.64 -12.81 -12.80
C LEU A 214 -7.35 -14.28 -13.21
N SER A 215 -6.08 -14.61 -13.36
CA SER A 215 -5.65 -15.99 -13.65
C SER A 215 -5.88 -16.91 -12.46
N ASN A 216 -5.46 -16.49 -11.26
CA ASN A 216 -5.51 -17.31 -10.05
C ASN A 216 -6.94 -17.58 -9.59
N GLN A 217 -7.80 -16.55 -9.54
CA GLN A 217 -9.15 -16.67 -9.00
C GLN A 217 -10.17 -17.17 -10.02
N PHE A 218 -10.01 -16.80 -11.30
CA PHE A 218 -11.03 -17.07 -12.34
C PHE A 218 -10.52 -17.97 -13.47
N SER A 219 -9.22 -18.31 -13.50
CA SER A 219 -8.59 -19.05 -14.59
C SER A 219 -8.82 -18.40 -15.98
N LEU A 220 -8.87 -17.06 -16.01
CA LEU A 220 -9.12 -16.27 -17.21
C LEU A 220 -7.84 -15.59 -17.70
N PRO A 221 -7.64 -15.51 -19.04
CA PRO A 221 -6.55 -14.75 -19.63
C PRO A 221 -6.83 -13.23 -19.54
N ALA A 222 -5.77 -12.42 -19.53
CA ALA A 222 -5.91 -10.96 -19.49
C ALA A 222 -6.70 -10.40 -20.69
N PHE A 223 -6.47 -10.95 -21.90
CA PHE A 223 -7.22 -10.54 -23.11
C PHE A 223 -8.48 -11.40 -23.29
N PRO A 224 -9.63 -10.80 -23.61
CA PRO A 224 -9.88 -9.36 -23.77
C PRO A 224 -10.34 -8.63 -22.49
N LEU A 225 -10.71 -9.38 -21.41
CA LEU A 225 -11.47 -8.85 -20.28
C LEU A 225 -10.68 -7.78 -19.51
N LEU A 226 -9.43 -8.03 -19.10
CA LEU A 226 -8.64 -7.08 -18.34
C LEU A 226 -8.36 -5.80 -19.13
N HIS A 227 -8.17 -5.90 -20.46
CA HIS A 227 -8.00 -4.73 -21.33
C HIS A 227 -9.24 -3.84 -21.36
N LEU A 228 -10.41 -4.47 -21.49
CA LEU A 228 -11.68 -3.76 -21.44
C LEU A 228 -11.95 -3.14 -20.08
N THR A 229 -11.69 -3.89 -19.00
CA THR A 229 -11.84 -3.41 -17.61
C THR A 229 -10.93 -2.22 -17.34
N SER A 230 -9.67 -2.26 -17.80
CA SER A 230 -8.74 -1.13 -17.67
C SER A 230 -9.19 0.12 -18.43
N ARG A 231 -9.80 -0.04 -19.63
CA ARG A 231 -10.35 1.08 -20.38
C ARG A 231 -11.64 1.64 -19.76
N LEU A 232 -12.48 0.76 -19.22
CA LEU A 232 -13.64 1.18 -18.46
C LEU A 232 -13.25 1.98 -17.22
N TRP A 233 -12.23 1.49 -16.50
CA TRP A 233 -11.67 2.17 -15.34
C TRP A 233 -11.11 3.55 -15.69
N ASP A 234 -10.37 3.66 -16.78
CA ASP A 234 -9.87 4.93 -17.30
C ASP A 234 -11.01 5.93 -17.59
N ALA A 235 -12.08 5.47 -18.22
CA ALA A 235 -13.25 6.31 -18.50
C ALA A 235 -13.98 6.78 -17.21
N MET A 236 -13.93 5.98 -16.11
CA MET A 236 -14.60 6.30 -14.85
C MET A 236 -13.70 7.16 -13.91
N TYR A 237 -12.38 6.88 -13.86
CA TYR A 237 -11.48 7.41 -12.84
C TYR A 237 -10.25 8.14 -13.39
N GLY A 238 -10.06 8.15 -14.72
CA GLY A 238 -9.04 8.94 -15.42
C GLY A 238 -7.62 8.37 -15.33
N TRP A 239 -7.47 7.04 -15.21
CA TRP A 239 -6.18 6.35 -15.29
C TRP A 239 -6.34 4.88 -15.66
N THR A 240 -5.34 4.32 -16.32
CA THR A 240 -5.30 2.91 -16.72
C THR A 240 -4.51 2.06 -15.74
N PHE A 241 -4.78 0.75 -15.67
CA PHE A 241 -4.02 -0.17 -14.83
C PHE A 241 -2.51 -0.22 -15.18
N THR A 242 -2.14 0.10 -16.42
CA THR A 242 -0.75 0.18 -16.88
C THR A 242 -0.05 1.49 -16.51
N GLU A 243 -0.80 2.55 -16.19
CA GLU A 243 -0.24 3.80 -15.64
C GLU A 243 0.13 3.64 -14.18
N ALA A 244 -0.67 2.91 -13.41
CA ALA A 244 -0.39 2.57 -12.01
C ALA A 244 0.80 1.59 -11.94
N SER A 245 2.00 2.10 -12.17
CA SER A 245 3.23 1.33 -12.33
C SER A 245 4.27 1.73 -11.30
N ALA A 246 4.45 0.88 -10.27
CA ALA A 246 5.47 1.07 -9.26
C ALA A 246 6.88 1.02 -9.87
N ILE A 247 7.13 0.11 -10.81
CA ILE A 247 8.44 -0.04 -11.45
C ILE A 247 8.87 1.24 -12.17
N LYS A 248 7.96 1.96 -12.85
CA LYS A 248 8.28 3.22 -13.54
C LYS A 248 8.62 4.33 -12.54
N GLN A 249 7.97 4.35 -11.38
CA GLN A 249 8.19 5.35 -10.36
C GLN A 249 9.47 5.07 -9.56
N VAL A 250 9.71 3.82 -9.20
CA VAL A 250 10.95 3.37 -8.54
C VAL A 250 12.19 3.72 -9.38
N ALA A 251 12.13 3.58 -10.70
CA ALA A 251 13.22 3.95 -11.62
C ALA A 251 13.56 5.46 -11.58
N ARG A 252 12.65 6.30 -11.08
CA ARG A 252 12.84 7.77 -10.94
C ARG A 252 13.30 8.17 -9.54
N CYS A 253 13.22 7.26 -8.56
CA CYS A 253 13.55 7.54 -7.17
C CYS A 253 15.06 7.57 -6.94
N PRO A 254 15.65 8.69 -6.48
CA PRO A 254 17.06 8.75 -6.14
C PRO A 254 17.36 8.39 -4.68
N LYS A 255 16.32 8.26 -3.83
CA LYS A 255 16.48 8.07 -2.37
C LYS A 255 16.65 6.58 -2.04
N PRO A 256 17.36 6.25 -0.95
CA PRO A 256 17.52 4.87 -0.50
C PRO A 256 16.19 4.10 -0.40
N MET A 257 16.16 2.86 -0.86
CA MET A 257 14.99 1.97 -0.79
C MET A 257 15.36 0.57 -0.33
N LEU A 258 14.63 0.08 0.67
CA LEU A 258 14.69 -1.30 1.14
C LEU A 258 13.50 -2.06 0.56
N PHE A 259 13.78 -3.18 -0.07
CA PHE A 259 12.82 -4.11 -0.66
C PHE A 259 12.77 -5.35 0.23
N ILE A 260 11.58 -5.71 0.71
CA ILE A 260 11.31 -6.90 1.52
C ILE A 260 10.24 -7.72 0.82
N HIS A 261 10.40 -9.04 0.75
CA HIS A 261 9.40 -9.92 0.15
C HIS A 261 9.50 -11.34 0.70
N GLY A 262 8.36 -11.99 0.92
CA GLY A 262 8.34 -13.41 1.23
C GLY A 262 8.66 -14.27 0.00
N ASP A 263 9.51 -15.28 0.13
CA ASP A 263 9.87 -16.14 -1.00
C ASP A 263 8.80 -17.19 -1.33
N ALA A 264 7.79 -17.32 -0.47
CA ALA A 264 6.59 -18.17 -0.66
C ALA A 264 5.32 -17.33 -0.93
N ASP A 265 5.47 -16.03 -1.28
CA ASP A 265 4.33 -15.17 -1.62
C ASP A 265 3.75 -15.54 -2.99
N ASP A 266 2.52 -16.04 -3.01
CA ASP A 266 1.76 -16.39 -4.20
C ASP A 266 0.61 -15.41 -4.52
N PHE A 267 0.30 -14.49 -3.60
CA PHE A 267 -0.69 -13.42 -3.79
C PHE A 267 -0.10 -12.26 -4.60
N VAL A 268 1.00 -11.63 -4.09
CA VAL A 268 1.89 -10.81 -4.90
C VAL A 268 3.14 -11.63 -5.18
N PRO A 269 3.22 -12.33 -6.32
CA PRO A 269 4.26 -13.31 -6.54
C PRO A 269 5.67 -12.74 -6.36
N THR A 270 6.53 -13.45 -5.64
CA THR A 270 7.89 -13.03 -5.28
C THR A 270 8.73 -12.52 -6.46
N TRP A 271 8.46 -13.04 -7.69
CA TRP A 271 9.18 -12.57 -8.87
C TRP A 271 9.06 -11.06 -9.10
N MET A 272 7.99 -10.41 -8.58
CA MET A 272 7.74 -8.98 -8.78
C MET A 272 8.78 -8.09 -8.11
N VAL A 273 9.40 -8.52 -7.02
CA VAL A 273 10.41 -7.72 -6.31
C VAL A 273 11.70 -7.57 -7.10
N TYR A 274 12.08 -8.56 -7.91
CA TYR A 274 13.35 -8.51 -8.64
C TYR A 274 13.42 -7.36 -9.66
N PRO A 275 12.47 -7.20 -10.61
CA PRO A 275 12.48 -6.07 -11.52
C PRO A 275 12.29 -4.71 -10.81
N LEU A 276 11.59 -4.65 -9.67
CA LEU A 276 11.49 -3.44 -8.86
C LEU A 276 12.85 -3.05 -8.29
N HIS A 277 13.54 -3.99 -7.64
CA HIS A 277 14.88 -3.78 -7.12
C HIS A 277 15.87 -3.43 -8.24
N GLU A 278 15.81 -4.09 -9.41
CA GLU A 278 16.67 -3.80 -10.53
C GLU A 278 16.47 -2.38 -11.09
N ALA A 279 15.21 -1.95 -11.20
CA ALA A 279 14.85 -0.64 -11.75
C ALA A 279 15.33 0.52 -10.88
N HIS A 280 15.45 0.33 -9.57
CA HIS A 280 15.89 1.38 -8.65
C HIS A 280 17.36 1.72 -8.85
N GLN A 281 17.66 3.02 -9.04
CA GLN A 281 19.02 3.49 -9.34
C GLN A 281 19.78 4.03 -8.13
N GLY A 282 19.10 4.29 -7.01
CA GLY A 282 19.69 4.77 -5.77
C GLY A 282 20.31 3.65 -4.94
N GLN A 283 20.67 3.99 -3.68
CA GLN A 283 21.06 2.99 -2.70
C GLN A 283 19.89 2.04 -2.43
N LYS A 284 20.14 0.74 -2.52
CA LYS A 284 19.11 -0.29 -2.38
C LYS A 284 19.60 -1.51 -1.62
N GLN A 285 18.66 -2.14 -0.94
CA GLN A 285 18.84 -3.44 -0.32
C GLN A 285 17.65 -4.33 -0.65
N LEU A 286 17.86 -5.63 -0.78
CA LEU A 286 16.83 -6.64 -0.96
C LEU A 286 16.95 -7.67 0.15
N TRP A 287 15.85 -7.95 0.81
CA TRP A 287 15.73 -9.03 1.78
C TRP A 287 14.55 -9.92 1.43
N LEU A 288 14.86 -11.18 1.11
CA LEU A 288 13.85 -12.22 0.93
C LEU A 288 13.71 -12.99 2.23
N THR A 289 12.49 -13.07 2.75
CA THR A 289 12.18 -13.83 3.96
C THR A 289 11.80 -15.26 3.60
N GLU A 290 12.57 -16.21 4.12
CA GLU A 290 12.46 -17.63 3.76
C GLU A 290 11.18 -18.26 4.28
N GLY A 291 10.44 -18.95 3.40
CA GLY A 291 9.20 -19.67 3.72
C GLY A 291 8.02 -18.78 4.09
N VAL A 292 8.09 -17.49 3.82
CA VAL A 292 7.07 -16.51 4.21
C VAL A 292 6.12 -16.23 3.05
N ASP A 293 4.84 -16.29 3.34
CA ASP A 293 3.74 -15.91 2.47
C ASP A 293 3.46 -14.39 2.52
N HIS A 294 2.40 -13.94 1.85
CA HIS A 294 2.09 -12.53 1.65
C HIS A 294 1.95 -11.73 2.95
N ALA A 295 2.70 -10.64 3.07
CA ALA A 295 2.62 -9.64 4.13
C ALA A 295 2.91 -10.14 5.56
N HIS A 296 3.59 -11.28 5.69
CA HIS A 296 3.88 -11.88 6.99
C HIS A 296 5.36 -11.80 7.42
N SER A 297 6.23 -11.11 6.68
CA SER A 297 7.67 -11.03 6.99
C SER A 297 7.93 -10.56 8.42
N TYR A 298 7.26 -9.49 8.88
CA TYR A 298 7.41 -9.00 10.26
C TYR A 298 6.83 -9.97 11.30
N ARG A 299 5.79 -10.71 10.96
CA ARG A 299 5.17 -11.69 11.85
C ARG A 299 6.09 -12.85 12.19
N TYR A 300 6.81 -13.37 11.18
CA TYR A 300 7.67 -14.54 11.33
C TYR A 300 9.08 -14.18 11.78
N TYR A 301 9.58 -12.98 11.43
CA TYR A 301 10.94 -12.53 11.71
C TYR A 301 10.97 -11.14 12.38
N PRO A 302 10.28 -10.92 13.53
CA PRO A 302 10.12 -9.58 14.09
C PRO A 302 11.44 -8.92 14.51
N ASP A 303 12.39 -9.67 15.03
CA ASP A 303 13.69 -9.16 15.49
C ASP A 303 14.63 -8.86 14.31
N GLU A 304 14.71 -9.79 13.36
CA GLU A 304 15.50 -9.65 12.14
C GLU A 304 14.96 -8.48 11.28
N TYR A 305 13.66 -8.39 11.15
CA TYR A 305 12.98 -7.31 10.42
C TYR A 305 13.30 -5.95 11.07
N THR A 306 13.15 -5.87 12.39
CA THR A 306 13.50 -4.67 13.16
C THR A 306 14.98 -4.33 13.02
N GLY A 307 15.85 -5.33 13.05
CA GLY A 307 17.30 -5.20 12.85
C GLY A 307 17.64 -4.69 11.46
N MET A 308 17.04 -5.26 10.41
CA MET A 308 17.24 -4.88 9.02
C MET A 308 16.81 -3.41 8.78
N VAL A 309 15.60 -3.05 9.21
CA VAL A 309 15.09 -1.68 9.10
C VAL A 309 15.97 -0.70 9.88
N ARG A 310 16.37 -1.05 11.11
CA ARG A 310 17.26 -0.21 11.92
C ARG A 310 18.59 0.04 11.20
N GLN A 311 19.23 -1.00 10.69
CA GLN A 311 20.51 -0.89 9.97
C GLN A 311 20.37 -0.04 8.70
N PHE A 312 19.30 -0.25 7.93
CA PHE A 312 19.02 0.51 6.73
C PHE A 312 18.82 2.01 6.98
N LEU A 313 18.25 2.37 8.13
CA LEU A 313 18.01 3.78 8.49
C LEU A 313 19.25 4.48 9.10
N LEU A 314 20.34 3.77 9.33
CA LEU A 314 21.59 4.40 9.77
C LEU A 314 22.21 5.21 8.63
N PRO A 315 22.91 6.33 8.94
CA PRO A 315 23.59 7.15 7.94
C PRO A 315 24.74 6.44 7.26
#